data_d9eeaebc21ab2d453e2c541fc3aece57
#
_entry.id   d9eeaebc21ab2d453e2c541fc3aece57
#
_cell.length_a   1.000
_cell.length_b   1.000
_cell.length_c   1.000
_cell.angle_alpha   90.00
_cell.angle_beta   90.00
_cell.angle_gamma   90.00
#
_symmetry.space_group_name_H-M   'P 1'
#
loop_
_entity.id
_entity.type
_entity.pdbx_description
1 polymer ?
#
loop_
_entity_poly.entity_id
_entity_poly.type
_entity_poly.pdbx_seq_one_letter_code
_entity_poly.pdbx_strand_id
1 'polypeptide(L)'
;MAKGGFLAFLGGLAAAAVKANNERRRELEENYRRELKKAESELAEEQAEYEQYILSLPALQGNGRFTQEVDTTYGEMFALDSYSQYLEIMHEPGQHFTVLLEYQPGEDEGSIRVEGGQATLGHIPYEQEDYLCDFLEELGNEVTCNAQLTKLVHGGYDLYLDIARPPRVID
;
A
#
# COMPACT_ATOMS: atom_id res chain seq x y z
N MET A 1 -19.07 65.45 -28.62
CA MET A 1 -17.94 64.93 -27.81
C MET A 1 -18.41 63.91 -26.79
N ALA A 2 -18.56 62.62 -27.14
CA ALA A 2 -19.05 61.57 -26.21
C ALA A 2 -18.43 60.17 -26.46
N LYS A 3 -17.26 60.08 -27.12
CA LYS A 3 -16.65 58.78 -27.43
C LYS A 3 -15.63 58.29 -26.36
N GLY A 4 -15.16 59.13 -25.47
CA GLY A 4 -14.13 58.76 -24.47
C GLY A 4 -14.65 58.02 -23.24
N GLY A 5 -15.89 58.28 -22.82
CA GLY A 5 -16.49 57.68 -21.61
C GLY A 5 -16.88 56.23 -21.75
N PHE A 6 -17.30 55.79 -22.95
CA PHE A 6 -17.73 54.42 -23.18
C PHE A 6 -16.55 53.42 -23.22
N LEU A 7 -15.41 53.81 -23.80
CA LEU A 7 -14.20 53.01 -23.82
C LEU A 7 -13.56 52.84 -22.41
N ALA A 8 -13.61 53.89 -21.58
CA ALA A 8 -13.16 53.83 -20.19
C ALA A 8 -14.04 52.92 -19.33
N PHE A 9 -15.37 52.92 -19.57
CA PHE A 9 -16.31 52.04 -18.89
C PHE A 9 -16.08 50.55 -19.24
N LEU A 10 -15.90 50.25 -20.53
CA LEU A 10 -15.61 48.85 -20.99
C LEU A 10 -14.25 48.35 -20.46
N GLY A 11 -13.22 49.20 -20.40
CA GLY A 11 -11.91 48.88 -19.81
C GLY A 11 -12.03 48.57 -18.31
N GLY A 12 -12.84 49.32 -17.57
CA GLY A 12 -13.11 49.08 -16.16
C GLY A 12 -13.80 47.75 -15.89
N LEU A 13 -14.82 47.39 -16.71
CA LEU A 13 -15.55 46.12 -16.62
C LEU A 13 -14.64 44.95 -16.95
N ALA A 14 -13.81 45.04 -17.98
CA ALA A 14 -12.85 43.99 -18.33
C ALA A 14 -11.78 43.77 -17.22
N ALA A 15 -11.26 44.85 -16.64
CA ALA A 15 -10.31 44.74 -15.53
C ALA A 15 -10.94 44.14 -14.25
N ALA A 16 -12.21 44.48 -13.95
CA ALA A 16 -12.94 43.91 -12.84
C ALA A 16 -13.21 42.41 -13.04
N ALA A 17 -13.61 42.00 -14.27
CA ALA A 17 -13.81 40.60 -14.60
C ALA A 17 -12.53 39.76 -14.50
N VAL A 18 -11.40 40.28 -14.97
CA VAL A 18 -10.09 39.63 -14.84
C VAL A 18 -9.69 39.48 -13.37
N LYS A 19 -9.88 40.54 -12.57
CA LYS A 19 -9.60 40.48 -11.13
C LYS A 19 -10.44 39.44 -10.41
N ALA A 20 -11.77 39.42 -10.65
CA ALA A 20 -12.67 38.43 -10.05
C ALA A 20 -12.33 36.99 -10.46
N ASN A 21 -11.93 36.77 -11.73
CA ASN A 21 -11.50 35.47 -12.19
C ASN A 21 -10.18 35.02 -11.52
N ASN A 22 -9.23 35.94 -11.34
CA ASN A 22 -7.98 35.64 -10.65
C ASN A 22 -8.19 35.35 -9.15
N GLU A 23 -9.09 36.09 -8.48
CA GLU A 23 -9.46 35.83 -7.09
C GLU A 23 -10.11 34.45 -6.93
N ARG A 24 -11.08 34.12 -7.78
CA ARG A 24 -11.72 32.80 -7.78
C ARG A 24 -10.74 31.66 -8.04
N ARG A 25 -9.77 31.86 -8.94
CA ARG A 25 -8.73 30.86 -9.21
C ARG A 25 -7.83 30.66 -7.98
N ARG A 26 -7.45 31.73 -7.28
CA ARG A 26 -6.67 31.62 -6.04
C ARG A 26 -7.42 30.89 -4.94
N GLU A 27 -8.71 31.18 -4.76
CA GLU A 27 -9.56 30.48 -3.80
C GLU A 27 -9.66 28.98 -4.10
N LEU A 28 -9.81 28.60 -5.38
CA LEU A 28 -9.82 27.21 -5.80
C LEU A 28 -8.48 26.51 -5.55
N GLU A 29 -7.36 27.19 -5.86
CA GLU A 29 -6.01 26.66 -5.60
C GLU A 29 -5.75 26.48 -4.09
N GLU A 30 -6.19 27.42 -3.26
CA GLU A 30 -6.07 27.31 -1.80
C GLU A 30 -6.94 26.19 -1.23
N ASN A 31 -8.18 26.05 -1.68
CA ASN A 31 -9.07 24.99 -1.26
C ASN A 31 -8.49 23.62 -1.66
N TYR A 32 -8.04 23.46 -2.90
CA TYR A 32 -7.39 22.24 -3.36
C TYR A 32 -6.16 21.88 -2.52
N ARG A 33 -5.31 22.87 -2.19
CA ARG A 33 -4.14 22.63 -1.31
C ARG A 33 -4.54 22.21 0.11
N ARG A 34 -5.66 22.73 0.64
CA ARG A 34 -6.17 22.33 1.95
C ARG A 34 -6.69 20.89 1.93
N GLU A 35 -7.45 20.55 0.89
CA GLU A 35 -7.96 19.18 0.72
C GLU A 35 -6.82 18.18 0.52
N LEU A 36 -5.80 18.52 -0.27
CA LEU A 36 -4.62 17.69 -0.46
C LEU A 36 -3.90 17.42 0.87
N LYS A 37 -3.62 18.49 1.64
CA LYS A 37 -2.97 18.33 2.94
C LYS A 37 -3.78 17.51 3.92
N LYS A 38 -5.11 17.62 3.88
CA LYS A 38 -6.00 16.83 4.71
C LYS A 38 -5.92 15.36 4.32
N ALA A 39 -5.99 15.05 3.03
CA ALA A 39 -5.86 13.68 2.52
C ALA A 39 -4.48 13.07 2.83
N GLU A 40 -3.38 13.85 2.71
CA GLU A 40 -2.04 13.42 3.09
C GLU A 40 -1.94 13.10 4.59
N SER A 41 -2.60 13.91 5.46
CA SER A 41 -2.62 13.69 6.90
C SER A 41 -3.43 12.44 7.26
N GLU A 42 -4.61 12.26 6.66
CA GLU A 42 -5.46 11.09 6.87
C GLU A 42 -4.74 9.81 6.44
N LEU A 43 -4.07 9.82 5.29
CA LEU A 43 -3.28 8.68 4.81
C LEU A 43 -2.11 8.36 5.76
N ALA A 44 -1.43 9.39 6.27
CA ALA A 44 -0.33 9.18 7.23
C ALA A 44 -0.81 8.62 8.57
N GLU A 45 -2.00 9.01 9.03
CA GLU A 45 -2.63 8.45 10.23
C GLU A 45 -3.01 6.98 10.01
N GLU A 46 -3.64 6.64 8.88
CA GLU A 46 -4.00 5.27 8.51
C GLU A 46 -2.76 4.37 8.41
N GLN A 47 -1.69 4.87 7.80
CA GLN A 47 -0.42 4.14 7.73
C GLN A 47 0.18 3.89 9.12
N ALA A 48 0.17 4.89 9.99
CA ALA A 48 0.69 4.75 11.34
C ALA A 48 -0.13 3.77 12.19
N GLU A 49 -1.45 3.77 12.04
CA GLU A 49 -2.33 2.80 12.69
C GLU A 49 -2.07 1.38 12.19
N TYR A 50 -1.91 1.20 10.87
CA TYR A 50 -1.57 -0.09 10.27
C TYR A 50 -0.21 -0.61 10.74
N GLU A 51 0.82 0.24 10.79
CA GLU A 51 2.14 -0.14 11.31
C GLU A 51 2.08 -0.57 12.78
N GLN A 52 1.33 0.13 13.62
CA GLN A 52 1.12 -0.25 15.02
C GLN A 52 0.37 -1.58 15.14
N TYR A 53 -0.62 -1.80 14.29
CA TYR A 53 -1.34 -3.06 14.23
C TYR A 53 -0.40 -4.23 13.89
N ILE A 54 0.36 -4.12 12.81
CA ILE A 54 1.33 -5.12 12.39
C ILE A 54 2.34 -5.45 13.50
N LEU A 55 2.84 -4.43 14.21
CA LEU A 55 3.78 -4.60 15.32
C LEU A 55 3.16 -5.28 16.55
N SER A 56 1.82 -5.27 16.68
CA SER A 56 1.11 -5.92 17.78
C SER A 56 0.86 -7.41 17.57
N LEU A 57 0.99 -7.89 16.32
CA LEU A 57 0.72 -9.28 15.95
C LEU A 57 1.90 -10.20 16.29
N PRO A 58 1.62 -11.48 16.54
CA PRO A 58 2.67 -12.48 16.67
C PRO A 58 3.53 -12.54 15.40
N ALA A 59 4.85 -12.56 15.55
CA ALA A 59 5.78 -12.65 14.44
C ALA A 59 6.31 -14.08 14.29
N LEU A 60 6.25 -14.64 13.08
CA LEU A 60 6.81 -15.95 12.77
C LEU A 60 8.33 -15.89 12.74
N GLN A 61 8.94 -16.88 13.33
CA GLN A 61 10.40 -17.07 13.25
C GLN A 61 10.78 -17.52 11.84
N GLY A 62 11.70 -16.79 11.23
CA GLY A 62 12.34 -17.19 10.00
C GLY A 62 13.58 -18.08 10.21
N ASN A 63 14.12 -18.61 9.13
CA ASN A 63 15.36 -19.34 9.09
C ASN A 63 16.42 -18.69 8.16
N GLY A 64 16.10 -17.52 7.61
CA GLY A 64 16.95 -16.75 6.70
C GLY A 64 17.01 -17.32 5.27
N ARG A 65 16.15 -18.27 4.89
CA ARG A 65 16.24 -18.96 3.60
C ARG A 65 15.23 -18.46 2.57
N PHE A 66 14.13 -17.81 2.98
CA PHE A 66 13.08 -17.30 2.08
C PHE A 66 12.64 -18.34 1.05
N THR A 67 12.18 -19.49 1.53
CA THR A 67 11.84 -20.64 0.67
C THR A 67 10.36 -20.89 0.49
N GLN A 68 9.51 -20.15 1.23
CA GLN A 68 8.07 -20.25 1.06
C GLN A 68 7.65 -19.31 -0.07
N GLU A 69 7.28 -19.89 -1.20
CA GLU A 69 6.77 -19.16 -2.37
C GLU A 69 5.35 -18.64 -2.11
N VAL A 70 5.01 -17.53 -2.73
CA VAL A 70 3.70 -16.90 -2.72
C VAL A 70 3.15 -16.91 -4.14
N ASP A 71 1.99 -17.53 -4.33
CA ASP A 71 1.27 -17.49 -5.60
C ASP A 71 0.58 -16.15 -5.78
N THR A 72 0.64 -15.61 -7.00
CA THR A 72 0.03 -14.34 -7.35
C THR A 72 -0.93 -14.49 -8.52
N THR A 73 -2.16 -14.01 -8.37
CA THR A 73 -3.10 -13.84 -9.47
C THR A 73 -2.71 -12.63 -10.34
N TYR A 74 -3.32 -12.52 -11.53
CA TYR A 74 -3.06 -11.38 -12.43
C TYR A 74 -3.35 -10.03 -11.77
N GLY A 75 -4.38 -9.94 -10.91
CA GLY A 75 -4.70 -8.72 -10.17
C GLY A 75 -3.65 -8.37 -9.11
N GLU A 76 -3.16 -9.37 -8.40
CA GLU A 76 -2.15 -9.23 -7.34
C GLU A 76 -0.76 -8.88 -7.89
N MET A 77 -0.44 -9.29 -9.12
CA MET A 77 0.81 -8.86 -9.79
C MET A 77 0.92 -7.34 -9.88
N PHE A 78 -0.18 -6.62 -10.13
CA PHE A 78 -0.17 -5.15 -10.14
C PHE A 78 0.01 -4.56 -8.75
N ALA A 79 -0.60 -5.18 -7.73
CA ALA A 79 -0.40 -4.78 -6.34
C ALA A 79 1.06 -5.00 -5.92
N LEU A 80 1.64 -6.14 -6.29
CA LEU A 80 3.03 -6.48 -6.02
C LEU A 80 4.01 -5.53 -6.72
N ASP A 81 3.77 -5.19 -8.00
CA ASP A 81 4.56 -4.20 -8.74
C ASP A 81 4.49 -2.80 -8.09
N SER A 82 3.30 -2.36 -7.68
CA SER A 82 3.11 -1.08 -6.99
C SER A 82 3.80 -1.07 -5.63
N TYR A 83 3.68 -2.15 -4.89
CA TYR A 83 4.32 -2.31 -3.59
C TYR A 83 5.85 -2.39 -3.71
N SER A 84 6.38 -3.04 -4.76
CA SER A 84 7.81 -3.09 -5.02
C SER A 84 8.39 -1.70 -5.28
N GLN A 85 7.67 -0.84 -6.03
CA GLN A 85 8.06 0.55 -6.26
C GLN A 85 8.05 1.37 -4.96
N TYR A 86 7.06 1.16 -4.09
CA TYR A 86 7.04 1.76 -2.77
C TYR A 86 8.26 1.34 -1.94
N LEU A 87 8.58 0.05 -1.91
CA LEU A 87 9.75 -0.48 -1.20
C LEU A 87 11.08 0.05 -1.77
N GLU A 88 11.20 0.19 -3.10
CA GLU A 88 12.41 0.78 -3.74
C GLU A 88 12.63 2.24 -3.32
N ILE A 89 11.55 2.98 -3.01
CA ILE A 89 11.64 4.37 -2.52
C ILE A 89 11.98 4.41 -1.02
N MET A 90 11.41 3.50 -0.23
CA MET A 90 11.50 3.54 1.23
C MET A 90 12.66 2.72 1.80
N HIS A 91 13.17 1.72 1.06
CA HIS A 91 14.19 0.77 1.49
C HIS A 91 15.30 0.61 0.45
N GLU A 92 16.47 0.15 0.91
CA GLU A 92 17.55 -0.23 0.00
C GLU A 92 17.21 -1.53 -0.76
N PRO A 93 17.62 -1.68 -2.03
CA PRO A 93 17.37 -2.89 -2.79
C PRO A 93 17.90 -4.15 -2.07
N GLY A 94 17.05 -5.17 -1.97
CA GLY A 94 17.37 -6.44 -1.34
C GLY A 94 17.16 -6.50 0.17
N GLN A 95 16.58 -5.48 0.79
CA GLN A 95 16.13 -5.53 2.17
C GLN A 95 14.90 -6.42 2.34
N HIS A 96 14.86 -7.08 3.49
CA HIS A 96 13.68 -7.82 3.91
C HIS A 96 12.63 -6.84 4.45
N PHE A 97 11.39 -7.16 4.26
CA PHE A 97 10.26 -6.39 4.78
C PHE A 97 9.27 -7.32 5.47
N THR A 98 8.39 -6.75 6.27
CA THR A 98 7.38 -7.50 7.00
C THR A 98 6.08 -7.54 6.21
N VAL A 99 5.45 -8.71 6.14
CA VAL A 99 4.11 -8.92 5.59
C VAL A 99 3.19 -9.51 6.64
N LEU A 100 1.90 -9.30 6.47
CA LEU A 100 0.83 -9.93 7.23
C LEU A 100 0.42 -11.23 6.52
N LEU A 101 0.26 -12.29 7.28
CA LEU A 101 -0.42 -13.52 6.85
C LEU A 101 -1.77 -13.56 7.54
N GLU A 102 -2.83 -13.65 6.74
CA GLU A 102 -4.21 -13.76 7.23
C GLU A 102 -4.80 -15.08 6.77
N TYR A 103 -5.15 -15.95 7.73
CA TYR A 103 -5.84 -17.20 7.46
C TYR A 103 -7.36 -16.99 7.43
N GLN A 104 -8.01 -17.40 6.36
CA GLN A 104 -9.45 -17.32 6.16
C GLN A 104 -10.06 -18.73 6.09
N PRO A 105 -10.51 -19.29 7.24
CA PRO A 105 -11.07 -20.63 7.25
C PRO A 105 -12.32 -20.74 6.37
N GLY A 106 -12.38 -21.78 5.55
CA GLY A 106 -13.53 -22.09 4.69
C GLY A 106 -13.40 -21.60 3.25
N GLU A 107 -12.30 -21.02 2.86
CA GLU A 107 -11.93 -20.85 1.45
C GLU A 107 -11.32 -22.16 0.91
N ASP A 108 -11.74 -22.56 -0.29
CA ASP A 108 -11.31 -23.83 -0.88
C ASP A 108 -9.88 -23.76 -1.46
N GLU A 109 -9.42 -22.56 -1.84
CA GLU A 109 -8.08 -22.32 -2.41
C GLU A 109 -7.52 -21.00 -1.90
N GLY A 110 -6.24 -20.99 -1.57
CA GLY A 110 -5.54 -19.77 -1.16
C GLY A 110 -6.07 -19.18 0.15
N SER A 111 -6.32 -20.05 1.14
CA SER A 111 -6.88 -19.66 2.43
C SER A 111 -5.97 -18.78 3.27
N ILE A 112 -4.66 -18.75 2.98
CA ILE A 112 -3.70 -17.88 3.65
C ILE A 112 -3.27 -16.74 2.71
N ARG A 113 -3.83 -15.57 2.94
CA ARG A 113 -3.46 -14.34 2.20
C ARG A 113 -2.18 -13.74 2.72
N VAL A 114 -1.41 -13.16 1.80
CA VAL A 114 -0.19 -12.39 2.10
C VAL A 114 -0.45 -10.92 1.78
N GLU A 115 -0.37 -10.07 2.79
CA GLU A 115 -0.66 -8.65 2.66
C GLU A 115 0.57 -7.80 2.98
N GLY A 116 0.74 -6.72 2.21
CA GLY A 116 1.76 -5.70 2.42
C GLY A 116 1.21 -4.32 2.17
N GLY A 117 1.34 -3.42 3.15
CA GLY A 117 0.84 -2.05 3.02
C GLY A 117 -0.66 -1.94 2.72
N GLN A 118 -1.49 -2.81 3.30
CA GLN A 118 -2.94 -2.89 3.09
C GLN A 118 -3.37 -3.41 1.69
N ALA A 119 -2.47 -4.04 0.96
CA ALA A 119 -2.78 -4.66 -0.32
C ALA A 119 -2.50 -6.16 -0.26
N THR A 120 -3.37 -6.97 -0.86
CA THR A 120 -3.12 -8.39 -1.06
C THR A 120 -2.03 -8.54 -2.12
N LEU A 121 -0.91 -9.15 -1.74
CA LEU A 121 0.25 -9.39 -2.60
C LEU A 121 0.23 -10.78 -3.22
N GLY A 122 -0.56 -11.69 -2.67
CA GLY A 122 -0.72 -13.07 -3.12
C GLY A 122 -1.22 -13.99 -2.02
N HIS A 123 -1.09 -15.30 -2.27
CA HIS A 123 -1.54 -16.34 -1.35
C HIS A 123 -0.45 -17.41 -1.19
N ILE A 124 -0.44 -18.10 -0.05
CA ILE A 124 0.38 -19.30 0.07
C ILE A 124 -0.25 -20.40 -0.82
N PRO A 125 0.55 -21.11 -1.65
CA PRO A 125 0.04 -22.19 -2.49
C PRO A 125 -0.70 -23.25 -1.67
N TYR A 126 -1.87 -23.67 -2.14
CA TYR A 126 -2.75 -24.62 -1.47
C TYR A 126 -2.02 -25.89 -0.96
N GLU A 127 -1.13 -26.43 -1.78
CA GLU A 127 -0.36 -27.64 -1.43
C GLU A 127 0.64 -27.41 -0.28
N GLN A 128 0.84 -26.15 0.12
CA GLN A 128 1.79 -25.74 1.14
C GLN A 128 1.14 -25.12 2.37
N GLU A 129 -0.19 -25.03 2.42
CA GLU A 129 -0.92 -24.40 3.53
C GLU A 129 -1.04 -25.29 4.77
N ASP A 130 -1.21 -26.61 4.61
CA ASP A 130 -1.56 -27.56 5.67
C ASP A 130 -0.73 -27.41 6.96
N TYR A 131 0.57 -27.12 6.82
CA TYR A 131 1.44 -27.01 7.99
C TYR A 131 1.29 -25.68 8.75
N LEU A 132 0.60 -24.70 8.15
CA LEU A 132 0.39 -23.37 8.72
C LEU A 132 -1.03 -23.15 9.24
N CYS A 133 -2.05 -23.76 8.62
CA CYS A 133 -3.44 -23.49 8.95
C CYS A 133 -3.78 -23.68 10.43
N ASP A 134 -3.51 -24.88 10.97
CA ASP A 134 -3.75 -25.17 12.38
C ASP A 134 -2.97 -24.22 13.30
N PHE A 135 -1.74 -23.88 12.91
CA PHE A 135 -0.88 -23.00 13.69
C PHE A 135 -1.37 -21.55 13.69
N LEU A 136 -1.86 -21.05 12.55
CA LEU A 136 -2.44 -19.72 12.43
C LEU A 136 -3.76 -19.62 13.18
N GLU A 137 -4.60 -20.66 13.13
CA GLU A 137 -5.85 -20.70 13.87
C GLU A 137 -5.62 -20.61 15.38
N GLU A 138 -4.59 -21.28 15.91
CA GLU A 138 -4.20 -21.18 17.32
C GLU A 138 -3.74 -19.77 17.73
N LEU A 139 -3.20 -18.98 16.80
CA LEU A 139 -2.71 -17.63 17.01
C LEU A 139 -3.74 -16.52 16.72
N GLY A 140 -4.96 -16.89 16.30
CA GLY A 140 -6.03 -15.93 16.00
C GLY A 140 -6.09 -15.50 14.54
N ASN A 141 -5.56 -16.33 13.63
CA ASN A 141 -5.60 -16.21 12.17
C ASN A 141 -4.68 -15.14 11.54
N GLU A 142 -4.03 -14.31 12.33
CA GLU A 142 -3.20 -13.22 11.83
C GLU A 142 -1.82 -13.23 12.49
N VAL A 143 -0.81 -13.27 11.65
CA VAL A 143 0.59 -13.23 12.10
C VAL A 143 1.42 -12.43 11.11
N THR A 144 2.62 -12.03 11.52
CA THR A 144 3.58 -11.39 10.62
C THR A 144 4.77 -12.31 10.32
N CYS A 145 5.40 -12.12 9.16
CA CYS A 145 6.67 -12.75 8.86
C CYS A 145 7.53 -11.84 7.96
N ASN A 146 8.82 -12.18 7.85
CA ASN A 146 9.69 -11.50 6.92
C ASN A 146 9.47 -12.03 5.50
N ALA A 147 9.56 -11.13 4.54
CA ALA A 147 9.43 -11.40 3.12
C ALA A 147 10.58 -10.79 2.32
N GLN A 148 10.81 -11.34 1.13
CA GLN A 148 11.79 -10.85 0.17
C GLN A 148 11.20 -10.87 -1.23
N LEU A 149 11.43 -9.78 -1.99
CA LEU A 149 11.12 -9.72 -3.41
C LEU A 149 12.31 -10.13 -4.25
N THR A 150 12.06 -10.97 -5.23
CA THR A 150 13.05 -11.37 -6.25
C THR A 150 12.59 -10.87 -7.62
N LYS A 151 13.41 -10.00 -8.25
CA LYS A 151 13.10 -9.47 -9.58
C LYS A 151 13.31 -10.54 -10.64
N LEU A 152 12.30 -10.73 -11.49
CA LEU A 152 12.36 -11.67 -12.60
C LEU A 152 13.09 -11.12 -13.81
N VAL A 153 13.72 -12.00 -14.60
CA VAL A 153 14.50 -11.64 -15.79
C VAL A 153 13.61 -10.98 -16.87
N HIS A 154 12.34 -11.35 -16.91
CA HIS A 154 11.36 -10.87 -17.91
C HIS A 154 10.48 -9.73 -17.40
N GLY A 155 10.81 -9.14 -16.25
CA GLY A 155 10.00 -8.15 -15.54
C GLY A 155 9.04 -8.79 -14.53
N GLY A 156 8.57 -7.98 -13.56
CA GLY A 156 7.78 -8.46 -12.43
C GLY A 156 8.64 -8.97 -11.28
N TYR A 157 7.98 -9.47 -10.24
CA TYR A 157 8.60 -9.91 -9.01
C TYR A 157 7.96 -11.20 -8.53
N ASP A 158 8.77 -12.08 -7.94
CA ASP A 158 8.32 -13.16 -7.08
C ASP A 158 8.47 -12.76 -5.61
N LEU A 159 7.53 -13.19 -4.79
CA LEU A 159 7.51 -12.94 -3.36
C LEU A 159 7.82 -14.26 -2.62
N TYR A 160 8.79 -14.20 -1.71
CA TYR A 160 9.18 -15.32 -0.88
C TYR A 160 9.11 -14.94 0.60
N LEU A 161 8.61 -15.86 1.43
CA LEU A 161 8.49 -15.68 2.87
C LEU A 161 9.58 -16.46 3.60
N ASP A 162 10.02 -15.90 4.73
CA ASP A 162 10.94 -16.55 5.65
C ASP A 162 10.20 -17.17 6.82
N ILE A 163 9.79 -18.42 6.67
CA ILE A 163 9.05 -19.18 7.68
C ILE A 163 9.83 -20.43 8.05
N ALA A 164 10.11 -20.61 9.33
CA ALA A 164 10.73 -21.84 9.84
C ALA A 164 9.75 -23.01 9.75
N ARG A 165 10.29 -24.19 9.50
CA ARG A 165 9.52 -25.44 9.54
C ARG A 165 10.07 -26.37 10.63
N PRO A 166 9.30 -26.74 11.65
CA PRO A 166 7.90 -26.32 11.92
C PRO A 166 7.80 -24.83 12.25
N PRO A 167 6.60 -24.20 12.05
CA PRO A 167 6.40 -22.80 12.33
C PRO A 167 6.54 -22.52 13.84
N ARG A 168 7.03 -21.34 14.16
CA ARG A 168 7.27 -20.86 15.53
C ARG A 168 7.07 -19.37 15.59
N VAL A 169 6.65 -18.85 16.73
CA VAL A 169 6.61 -17.43 17.03
C VAL A 169 7.96 -16.98 17.62
N ILE A 170 8.31 -15.73 17.35
CA ILE A 170 9.45 -15.07 18.00
C ILE A 170 8.99 -14.69 19.41
N ASP A 171 9.71 -15.11 20.45
CA ASP A 171 9.49 -14.75 21.84
C ASP A 171 9.92 -13.29 22.15
#